data_45984b2714292950cb3488dbc252973a
#
_entry.id   45984b2714292950cb3488dbc252973a
#
_cell.length_a   1.000
_cell.length_b   1.000
_cell.length_c   1.000
_cell.angle_alpha   90.00
_cell.angle_beta   90.00
_cell.angle_gamma   90.00
#
_symmetry.space_group_name_H-M   'P 1'
#
loop_
_entity.id
_entity.type
_entity.pdbx_description
1 polymer ?
#
loop_
_entity_poly.entity_id
_entity_poly.type
_entity_poly.pdbx_seq_one_letter_code
_entity_poly.pdbx_strand_id
1 'polypeptide(L)'
;GFSLGGFVAQEIALKAPELVRKLILTGTGPAGGQGIDKVWSVSWLLMLKGLITFRDPKFYLFFTQSANGQKAAHAFLKRLKERKKERDKGPTPSAFLRQLKAITAWGRQMPQDLSLIKTPTLIANGDSDIMVPTVNSSGCARRIPDWKLIIDEDAGHGGIFQYHADFVTKALAFLDS
;
A
#
# COMPACT_ATOMS: atom_id res chain seq x y z
N GLY A 1 0.58 -3.52 -7.51
CA GLY A 1 1.08 -2.23 -6.99
C GLY A 1 0.80 -2.05 -5.51
N PHE A 2 1.83 -1.66 -4.74
CA PHE A 2 1.71 -1.34 -3.31
C PHE A 2 1.74 0.18 -3.11
N SER A 3 0.83 0.71 -2.27
CA SER A 3 0.78 2.14 -1.92
C SER A 3 0.77 3.04 -3.18
N LEU A 4 1.71 3.98 -3.33
CA LEU A 4 1.92 4.79 -4.54
C LEU A 4 2.01 3.93 -5.83
N GLY A 5 2.63 2.74 -5.75
CA GLY A 5 2.67 1.80 -6.88
C GLY A 5 1.28 1.32 -7.31
N GLY A 6 0.32 1.31 -6.39
CA GLY A 6 -1.08 0.99 -6.69
C GLY A 6 -1.79 2.12 -7.47
N PHE A 7 -1.43 3.39 -7.23
CA PHE A 7 -1.93 4.51 -8.04
C PHE A 7 -1.44 4.39 -9.48
N VAL A 8 -0.14 4.11 -9.66
CA VAL A 8 0.46 3.88 -10.98
C VAL A 8 -0.18 2.69 -11.68
N ALA A 9 -0.40 1.59 -10.96
CA ALA A 9 -1.02 0.39 -11.52
C ALA A 9 -2.46 0.64 -12.00
N GLN A 10 -3.25 1.44 -11.27
CA GLN A 10 -4.58 1.87 -11.70
C GLN A 10 -4.53 2.71 -12.97
N GLU A 11 -3.59 3.67 -13.06
CA GLU A 11 -3.38 4.47 -14.28
C GLU A 11 -3.01 3.60 -15.49
N ILE A 12 -2.15 2.60 -15.31
CA ILE A 12 -1.79 1.66 -16.37
C ILE A 12 -3.03 0.86 -16.80
N ALA A 13 -3.78 0.31 -15.85
CA ALA A 13 -4.96 -0.48 -16.16
C ALA A 13 -6.06 0.32 -16.87
N LEU A 14 -6.15 1.63 -16.61
CA LEU A 14 -7.10 2.52 -17.29
C LEU A 14 -6.62 2.99 -18.67
N LYS A 15 -5.32 3.23 -18.84
CA LYS A 15 -4.76 3.84 -20.06
C LYS A 15 -4.25 2.82 -21.08
N ALA A 16 -3.83 1.65 -20.61
CA ALA A 16 -3.26 0.58 -21.42
C ALA A 16 -3.75 -0.80 -20.92
N PRO A 17 -5.07 -1.04 -20.90
CA PRO A 17 -5.64 -2.27 -20.33
C PRO A 17 -5.13 -3.54 -21.01
N GLU A 18 -4.75 -3.47 -22.27
CA GLU A 18 -4.18 -4.57 -23.06
C GLU A 18 -2.85 -5.08 -22.50
N LEU A 19 -2.14 -4.29 -21.72
CA LEU A 19 -0.88 -4.69 -21.07
C LEU A 19 -1.11 -5.43 -19.74
N VAL A 20 -2.32 -5.44 -19.22
CA VAL A 20 -2.62 -5.91 -17.84
C VAL A 20 -3.49 -7.14 -17.88
N ARG A 21 -2.89 -8.31 -17.67
CA ARG A 21 -3.64 -9.58 -17.56
C ARG A 21 -4.41 -9.70 -16.26
N LYS A 22 -3.79 -9.32 -15.14
CA LYS A 22 -4.38 -9.32 -13.78
C LYS A 22 -3.80 -8.17 -12.98
N LEU A 23 -4.58 -7.61 -12.08
CA LEU A 23 -4.19 -6.46 -11.25
C LEU A 23 -4.21 -6.84 -9.77
N ILE A 24 -3.14 -6.51 -9.05
CA ILE A 24 -3.09 -6.64 -7.59
C ILE A 24 -2.82 -5.26 -6.99
N LEU A 25 -3.74 -4.78 -6.17
CA LEU A 25 -3.70 -3.48 -5.49
C LEU A 25 -3.59 -3.69 -3.98
N THR A 26 -2.51 -3.21 -3.36
CA THR A 26 -2.28 -3.42 -1.93
C THR A 26 -1.93 -2.12 -1.20
N GLY A 27 -2.52 -1.89 -0.03
CA GLY A 27 -2.27 -0.68 0.75
C GLY A 27 -2.50 0.61 -0.04
N THR A 28 -3.48 0.64 -0.92
CA THR A 28 -3.70 1.71 -1.89
C THR A 28 -5.17 2.11 -1.99
N GLY A 29 -5.45 3.17 -2.74
CA GLY A 29 -6.80 3.67 -2.93
C GLY A 29 -6.97 4.39 -4.26
N PRO A 30 -8.20 4.78 -4.60
CA PRO A 30 -8.51 5.45 -5.86
C PRO A 30 -8.06 6.91 -5.86
N ALA A 31 -8.03 7.54 -7.02
CA ALA A 31 -7.94 9.00 -7.12
C ALA A 31 -9.08 9.66 -6.32
N GLY A 32 -8.77 10.73 -5.58
CA GLY A 32 -9.72 11.38 -4.68
C GLY A 32 -10.10 10.53 -3.44
N GLY A 33 -9.34 9.46 -3.14
CA GLY A 33 -9.61 8.57 -2.02
C GLY A 33 -9.49 9.27 -0.67
N GLN A 34 -10.32 8.86 0.28
CA GLN A 34 -10.42 9.47 1.61
C GLN A 34 -9.10 9.46 2.35
N GLY A 35 -8.62 10.61 2.80
CA GLY A 35 -7.44 10.75 3.64
C GLY A 35 -6.09 10.56 2.93
N ILE A 36 -6.07 10.21 1.64
CA ILE A 36 -4.82 10.03 0.88
C ILE A 36 -4.05 11.35 0.77
N ASP A 37 -4.74 12.47 0.63
CA ASP A 37 -4.14 13.80 0.60
C ASP A 37 -3.51 14.22 1.93
N LYS A 38 -3.87 13.55 3.03
CA LYS A 38 -3.39 13.82 4.39
C LYS A 38 -2.21 12.94 4.81
N VAL A 39 -1.72 12.06 3.94
CA VAL A 39 -0.64 11.11 4.26
C VAL A 39 0.60 11.81 4.85
N TRP A 40 0.89 13.04 4.42
CA TRP A 40 2.00 13.81 4.96
C TRP A 40 1.85 14.11 6.45
N SER A 41 0.67 14.56 6.89
CA SER A 41 0.42 14.92 8.29
C SER A 41 0.53 13.73 9.24
N VAL A 42 0.17 12.53 8.76
CA VAL A 42 0.34 11.28 9.51
C VAL A 42 1.80 10.84 9.50
N SER A 43 2.43 10.84 8.33
CA SER A 43 3.79 10.32 8.14
C SER A 43 4.83 11.12 8.93
N TRP A 44 4.74 12.45 8.92
CA TRP A 44 5.72 13.32 9.58
C TRP A 44 5.79 13.08 11.09
N LEU A 45 4.66 12.96 11.78
CA LEU A 45 4.63 12.67 13.22
C LEU A 45 5.27 11.32 13.56
N LEU A 46 5.00 10.31 12.75
CA LEU A 46 5.56 8.98 12.95
C LEU A 46 7.03 8.88 12.56
N MET A 47 7.48 9.66 11.59
CA MET A 47 8.90 9.82 11.27
C MET A 47 9.65 10.48 12.44
N LEU A 48 9.08 11.52 13.03
CA LEU A 48 9.64 12.17 14.22
C LEU A 48 9.68 11.18 15.41
N LYS A 49 8.61 10.41 15.62
CA LYS A 49 8.58 9.36 16.63
C LYS A 49 9.69 8.33 16.39
N GLY A 50 9.90 7.91 15.14
CA GLY A 50 11.00 7.01 14.76
C GLY A 50 12.36 7.59 15.13
N LEU A 51 12.59 8.88 14.85
CA LEU A 51 13.83 9.57 15.21
C LEU A 51 14.05 9.61 16.72
N ILE A 52 13.05 9.99 17.50
CA ILE A 52 13.14 10.08 18.97
C ILE A 52 13.38 8.70 19.61
N THR A 53 12.76 7.65 19.04
CA THR A 53 12.87 6.28 19.57
C THR A 53 14.01 5.47 18.96
N PHE A 54 14.81 6.07 18.08
CA PHE A 54 15.87 5.40 17.31
C PHE A 54 15.39 4.16 16.55
N ARG A 55 14.13 4.19 16.06
CA ARG A 55 13.52 3.12 15.27
C ARG A 55 13.31 3.57 13.84
N ASP A 56 13.42 2.63 12.89
CA ASP A 56 13.03 2.89 11.50
C ASP A 56 11.56 3.36 11.44
N PRO A 57 11.26 4.49 10.78
CA PRO A 57 9.89 4.99 10.68
C PRO A 57 8.87 3.97 10.15
N LYS A 58 9.29 3.01 9.32
CA LYS A 58 8.43 1.93 8.82
C LYS A 58 7.83 1.09 9.94
N PHE A 59 8.50 1.02 11.11
CA PHE A 59 7.97 0.35 12.28
C PHE A 59 6.61 0.93 12.71
N TYR A 60 6.45 2.23 12.62
CA TYR A 60 5.24 2.93 13.03
C TYR A 60 4.27 3.18 11.88
N LEU A 61 4.79 3.36 10.67
CA LEU A 61 3.99 3.68 9.49
C LEU A 61 3.27 2.45 8.91
N PHE A 62 3.91 1.27 8.97
CA PHE A 62 3.44 0.08 8.26
C PHE A 62 2.72 -0.91 9.17
N PHE A 63 2.96 -0.87 10.46
CA PHE A 63 2.48 -1.88 11.39
C PHE A 63 1.69 -1.28 12.54
N THR A 64 0.73 -2.04 13.06
CA THR A 64 -0.01 -1.66 14.26
C THR A 64 0.89 -1.63 15.49
N GLN A 65 0.43 -0.96 16.54
CA GLN A 65 1.15 -0.92 17.82
C GLN A 65 0.78 -2.08 18.77
N SER A 66 -0.02 -3.03 18.29
CA SER A 66 -0.30 -4.28 18.99
C SER A 66 0.97 -5.14 19.14
N ALA A 67 0.96 -6.13 20.01
CA ALA A 67 2.06 -7.07 20.16
C ALA A 67 2.34 -7.83 18.85
N ASN A 68 1.29 -8.20 18.10
CA ASN A 68 1.40 -8.86 16.81
C ASN A 68 2.01 -7.94 15.75
N GLY A 69 1.52 -6.71 15.61
CA GLY A 69 2.07 -5.72 14.67
C GLY A 69 3.53 -5.37 14.96
N GLN A 70 3.90 -5.20 16.24
CA GLN A 70 5.29 -4.93 16.62
C GLN A 70 6.22 -6.12 16.31
N LYS A 71 5.79 -7.35 16.57
CA LYS A 71 6.52 -8.57 16.20
C LYS A 71 6.74 -8.63 14.69
N ALA A 72 5.71 -8.38 13.91
CA ALA A 72 5.78 -8.36 12.45
C ALA A 72 6.71 -7.24 11.93
N ALA A 73 6.67 -6.06 12.54
CA ALA A 73 7.56 -4.94 12.21
C ALA A 73 9.03 -5.32 12.41
N HIS A 74 9.37 -5.94 13.55
CA HIS A 74 10.73 -6.40 13.80
C HIS A 74 11.17 -7.45 12.79
N ALA A 75 10.32 -8.42 12.47
CA ALA A 75 10.61 -9.47 11.49
C ALA A 75 10.83 -8.87 10.09
N PHE A 76 9.98 -7.93 9.67
CA PHE A 76 10.11 -7.23 8.39
C PHE A 76 11.40 -6.43 8.29
N LEU A 77 11.72 -5.62 9.31
CA LEU A 77 12.94 -4.81 9.33
C LEU A 77 14.22 -5.67 9.38
N LYS A 78 14.15 -6.86 10.00
CA LYS A 78 15.23 -7.85 9.97
C LYS A 78 15.45 -8.37 8.55
N ARG A 79 14.36 -8.80 7.87
CA ARG A 79 14.44 -9.28 6.47
C ARG A 79 15.02 -8.24 5.52
N LEU A 80 14.68 -6.96 5.68
CA LEU A 80 15.24 -5.88 4.85
C LEU A 80 16.77 -5.75 4.97
N LYS A 81 17.37 -6.27 6.05
CA LYS A 81 18.83 -6.22 6.31
C LYS A 81 19.55 -7.50 5.84
N GLU A 82 18.84 -8.55 5.43
CA GLU A 82 19.42 -9.82 5.01
C GLU A 82 20.23 -9.69 3.71
N ARG A 83 19.70 -8.95 2.74
CA ARG A 83 20.40 -8.63 1.49
C ARG A 83 21.54 -7.66 1.78
N LYS A 84 22.78 -8.14 1.69
CA LYS A 84 23.99 -7.36 1.98
C LYS A 84 24.69 -6.85 0.71
N LYS A 85 24.54 -7.57 -0.42
CA LYS A 85 25.15 -7.20 -1.70
C LYS A 85 24.12 -6.55 -2.63
N GLU A 86 24.58 -5.71 -3.53
CA GLU A 86 23.74 -5.05 -4.56
C GLU A 86 22.48 -4.41 -3.98
N ARG A 87 22.60 -3.76 -2.83
CA ARG A 87 21.48 -3.08 -2.18
C ARG A 87 21.12 -1.83 -2.98
N ASP A 88 19.83 -1.67 -3.22
CA ASP A 88 19.31 -0.44 -3.79
C ASP A 88 19.61 0.75 -2.88
N LYS A 89 19.96 1.88 -3.48
CA LYS A 89 20.05 3.13 -2.74
C LYS A 89 18.65 3.53 -2.27
N GLY A 90 18.53 3.95 -1.02
CA GLY A 90 17.28 4.51 -0.52
C GLY A 90 16.88 5.78 -1.30
N PRO A 91 15.62 6.21 -1.22
CA PRO A 91 15.18 7.42 -1.89
C PRO A 91 15.94 8.62 -1.34
N THR A 92 16.37 9.51 -2.24
CA THR A 92 16.91 10.81 -1.82
C THR A 92 15.81 11.65 -1.17
N PRO A 93 16.15 12.64 -0.32
CA PRO A 93 15.16 13.55 0.25
C PRO A 93 14.29 14.22 -0.83
N SER A 94 14.87 14.61 -1.95
CA SER A 94 14.13 15.22 -3.07
C SER A 94 13.18 14.22 -3.75
N ALA A 95 13.57 12.96 -3.91
CA ALA A 95 12.71 11.91 -4.44
C ALA A 95 11.55 11.62 -3.49
N PHE A 96 11.82 11.54 -2.19
CA PHE A 96 10.79 11.36 -1.17
C PHE A 96 9.75 12.50 -1.18
N LEU A 97 10.19 13.77 -1.24
CA LEU A 97 9.28 14.91 -1.33
C LEU A 97 8.44 14.90 -2.61
N ARG A 98 9.02 14.48 -3.75
CA ARG A 98 8.25 14.33 -5.01
C ARG A 98 7.19 13.23 -4.90
N GLN A 99 7.51 12.09 -4.26
CA GLN A 99 6.53 11.02 -4.01
C GLN A 99 5.38 11.52 -3.13
N LEU A 100 5.67 12.23 -2.05
CA LEU A 100 4.64 12.83 -1.19
C LEU A 100 3.75 13.81 -1.95
N LYS A 101 4.35 14.64 -2.79
CA LYS A 101 3.60 15.57 -3.66
C LYS A 101 2.68 14.82 -4.62
N ALA A 102 3.16 13.73 -5.23
CA ALA A 102 2.36 12.88 -6.11
C ALA A 102 1.21 12.20 -5.37
N ILE A 103 1.44 11.66 -4.16
CA ILE A 103 0.41 11.07 -3.32
C ILE A 103 -0.66 12.10 -2.94
N THR A 104 -0.24 13.28 -2.51
CA THR A 104 -1.16 14.38 -2.17
C THR A 104 -1.99 14.81 -3.38
N ALA A 105 -1.35 14.92 -4.55
CA ALA A 105 -2.03 15.26 -5.80
C ALA A 105 -3.06 14.19 -6.18
N TRP A 106 -2.71 12.90 -6.05
CA TRP A 106 -3.64 11.79 -6.28
C TRP A 106 -4.86 11.85 -5.36
N GLY A 107 -4.65 12.08 -4.07
CA GLY A 107 -5.75 12.20 -3.08
C GLY A 107 -6.67 13.40 -3.31
N ARG A 108 -6.22 14.41 -4.06
CA ARG A 108 -7.00 15.62 -4.42
C ARG A 108 -7.63 15.57 -5.80
N GLN A 109 -7.33 14.55 -6.59
CA GLN A 109 -7.92 14.42 -7.92
C GLN A 109 -9.43 14.12 -7.83
N MET A 110 -10.14 14.45 -8.90
CA MET A 110 -11.50 13.94 -9.10
C MET A 110 -11.46 12.40 -9.20
N PRO A 111 -12.43 11.71 -8.60
CA PRO A 111 -12.51 10.26 -8.68
C PRO A 111 -12.59 9.79 -10.14
N GLN A 112 -11.73 8.84 -10.51
CA GLN A 112 -11.77 8.19 -11.81
C GLN A 112 -12.89 7.15 -11.86
N ASP A 113 -13.37 6.85 -13.05
CA ASP A 113 -14.33 5.77 -13.28
C ASP A 113 -13.61 4.41 -13.26
N LEU A 114 -13.56 3.79 -12.09
CA LEU A 114 -12.93 2.47 -11.93
C LEU A 114 -13.75 1.34 -12.54
N SER A 115 -14.99 1.58 -12.99
CA SER A 115 -15.79 0.58 -13.72
C SER A 115 -15.18 0.25 -15.08
N LEU A 116 -14.28 1.10 -15.57
CA LEU A 116 -13.50 0.89 -16.80
C LEU A 116 -12.36 -0.13 -16.63
N ILE A 117 -11.94 -0.44 -15.40
CA ILE A 117 -10.97 -1.50 -15.13
C ILE A 117 -11.68 -2.84 -15.24
N LYS A 118 -11.59 -3.48 -16.42
CA LYS A 118 -12.19 -4.81 -16.68
C LYS A 118 -11.26 -5.96 -16.30
N THR A 119 -10.03 -5.66 -15.97
CA THR A 119 -9.01 -6.63 -15.57
C THR A 119 -9.38 -7.23 -14.21
N PRO A 120 -9.35 -8.57 -14.04
CA PRO A 120 -9.53 -9.20 -12.75
C PRO A 120 -8.59 -8.59 -11.72
N THR A 121 -9.13 -8.16 -10.57
CA THR A 121 -8.38 -7.36 -9.59
C THR A 121 -8.45 -7.98 -8.20
N LEU A 122 -7.27 -8.23 -7.61
CA LEU A 122 -7.14 -8.57 -6.20
C LEU A 122 -6.78 -7.30 -5.41
N ILE A 123 -7.55 -6.99 -4.39
CA ILE A 123 -7.35 -5.85 -3.50
C ILE A 123 -7.01 -6.38 -2.11
N ALA A 124 -5.94 -5.87 -1.49
CA ALA A 124 -5.56 -6.28 -0.14
C ALA A 124 -5.13 -5.07 0.71
N ASN A 125 -5.55 -5.03 1.97
CA ASN A 125 -5.14 -3.99 2.92
C ASN A 125 -5.23 -4.51 4.37
N GLY A 126 -4.58 -3.82 5.30
CA GLY A 126 -4.82 -4.00 6.72
C GLY A 126 -6.08 -3.23 7.16
N ASP A 127 -6.76 -3.72 8.19
CA ASP A 127 -7.96 -3.07 8.77
C ASP A 127 -7.64 -1.74 9.47
N SER A 128 -6.39 -1.58 9.88
CA SER A 128 -5.87 -0.45 10.67
C SER A 128 -4.84 0.38 9.88
N ASP A 129 -4.98 0.46 8.56
CA ASP A 129 -4.09 1.28 7.73
C ASP A 129 -4.33 2.79 7.97
N ILE A 130 -3.34 3.42 8.58
CA ILE A 130 -3.36 4.86 8.90
C ILE A 130 -2.80 5.75 7.78
N MET A 131 -2.11 5.19 6.79
CA MET A 131 -1.54 5.92 5.65
C MET A 131 -2.54 6.03 4.50
N VAL A 132 -3.13 4.90 4.12
CA VAL A 132 -4.21 4.83 3.12
C VAL A 132 -5.40 4.10 3.77
N PRO A 133 -6.32 4.85 4.38
CA PRO A 133 -7.43 4.26 5.15
C PRO A 133 -8.14 3.13 4.41
N THR A 134 -8.41 2.04 5.10
CA THR A 134 -8.95 0.78 4.56
C THR A 134 -10.28 0.96 3.81
N VAL A 135 -11.04 2.00 4.13
CA VAL A 135 -12.26 2.38 3.40
C VAL A 135 -12.00 2.59 1.89
N ASN A 136 -10.77 2.98 1.52
CA ASN A 136 -10.39 3.15 0.11
C ASN A 136 -10.34 1.81 -0.63
N SER A 137 -9.85 0.75 0.01
CA SER A 137 -9.84 -0.61 -0.56
C SER A 137 -11.25 -1.13 -0.81
N SER A 138 -12.16 -0.96 0.15
CA SER A 138 -13.59 -1.24 -0.02
C SER A 138 -14.23 -0.35 -1.11
N GLY A 139 -13.77 0.91 -1.23
CA GLY A 139 -14.19 1.84 -2.27
C GLY A 139 -13.75 1.40 -3.68
N CYS A 140 -12.56 0.86 -3.84
CA CYS A 140 -12.10 0.25 -5.09
C CYS A 140 -12.94 -1.00 -5.41
N ALA A 141 -13.11 -1.90 -4.44
CA ALA A 141 -13.87 -3.13 -4.62
C ALA A 141 -15.31 -2.88 -5.11
N ARG A 142 -16.00 -1.88 -4.57
CA ARG A 142 -17.37 -1.55 -5.02
C ARG A 142 -17.46 -0.97 -6.43
N ARG A 143 -16.36 -0.48 -7.02
CA ARG A 143 -16.35 0.23 -8.31
C ARG A 143 -15.67 -0.56 -9.43
N ILE A 144 -14.75 -1.48 -9.11
CA ILE A 144 -14.12 -2.37 -10.08
C ILE A 144 -15.07 -3.57 -10.31
N PRO A 145 -15.43 -3.94 -11.55
CA PRO A 145 -16.43 -5.00 -11.81
C PRO A 145 -16.02 -6.40 -11.36
N ASP A 146 -14.77 -6.81 -11.61
CA ASP A 146 -14.24 -8.13 -11.25
C ASP A 146 -13.16 -7.98 -10.18
N TRP A 147 -13.53 -8.25 -8.93
CA TRP A 147 -12.67 -8.04 -7.78
C TRP A 147 -12.69 -9.18 -6.75
N LYS A 148 -11.59 -9.33 -6.05
CA LYS A 148 -11.47 -10.05 -4.77
C LYS A 148 -10.87 -9.12 -3.73
N LEU A 149 -11.34 -9.17 -2.47
CA LEU A 149 -10.89 -8.30 -1.39
C LEU A 149 -10.38 -9.12 -0.22
N ILE A 150 -9.19 -8.76 0.27
CA ILE A 150 -8.58 -9.28 1.49
C ILE A 150 -8.41 -8.10 2.44
N ILE A 151 -8.96 -8.20 3.65
CA ILE A 151 -8.68 -7.28 4.75
C ILE A 151 -8.08 -8.09 5.88
N ASP A 152 -6.82 -7.79 6.18
CA ASP A 152 -6.08 -8.46 7.25
C ASP A 152 -6.37 -7.77 8.59
N GLU A 153 -6.81 -8.53 9.59
CA GLU A 153 -7.06 -8.04 10.94
C GLU A 153 -5.75 -7.66 11.64
N ASP A 154 -5.83 -6.63 12.51
CA ASP A 154 -4.67 -6.12 13.26
C ASP A 154 -3.47 -5.82 12.36
N ALA A 155 -3.71 -5.32 11.17
CA ALA A 155 -2.69 -4.98 10.21
C ALA A 155 -2.78 -3.52 9.77
N GLY A 156 -1.62 -2.87 9.68
CA GLY A 156 -1.49 -1.52 9.16
C GLY A 156 -1.24 -1.49 7.65
N HIS A 157 -0.62 -0.41 7.19
CA HIS A 157 -0.27 -0.22 5.77
C HIS A 157 0.57 -1.36 5.19
N GLY A 158 1.39 -2.00 6.01
CA GLY A 158 2.22 -3.15 5.64
C GLY A 158 1.56 -4.52 5.83
N GLY A 159 0.23 -4.63 5.78
CA GLY A 159 -0.51 -5.89 6.01
C GLY A 159 0.05 -7.06 5.21
N ILE A 160 0.31 -6.86 3.91
CA ILE A 160 0.92 -7.89 3.04
C ILE A 160 2.33 -8.31 3.47
N PHE A 161 3.04 -7.51 4.23
CA PHE A 161 4.34 -7.88 4.79
C PHE A 161 4.20 -8.58 6.14
N GLN A 162 3.16 -8.24 6.90
CA GLN A 162 2.81 -8.88 8.17
C GLN A 162 2.32 -10.31 7.94
N TYR A 163 1.40 -10.48 7.00
CA TYR A 163 0.78 -11.75 6.63
C TYR A 163 1.30 -12.31 5.29
N HIS A 164 2.60 -12.10 5.02
CA HIS A 164 3.20 -12.38 3.71
C HIS A 164 3.01 -13.82 3.21
N ALA A 165 3.03 -14.81 4.07
CA ALA A 165 2.85 -16.21 3.67
C ALA A 165 1.42 -16.46 3.15
N ASP A 166 0.41 -16.01 3.88
CA ASP A 166 -0.99 -16.11 3.48
C ASP A 166 -1.28 -15.26 2.23
N PHE A 167 -0.80 -14.02 2.22
CA PHE A 167 -0.95 -13.14 1.06
C PHE A 167 -0.36 -13.75 -0.21
N VAL A 168 0.86 -14.30 -0.15
CA VAL A 168 1.52 -14.92 -1.32
C VAL A 168 0.72 -16.10 -1.82
N THR A 169 0.22 -16.96 -0.93
CA THR A 169 -0.63 -18.11 -1.31
C THR A 169 -1.88 -17.65 -2.05
N LYS A 170 -2.59 -16.65 -1.52
CA LYS A 170 -3.80 -16.09 -2.15
C LYS A 170 -3.50 -15.37 -3.47
N ALA A 171 -2.39 -14.64 -3.53
CA ALA A 171 -1.96 -13.94 -4.73
C ALA A 171 -1.58 -14.90 -5.86
N LEU A 172 -0.86 -15.99 -5.57
CA LEU A 172 -0.54 -17.03 -6.56
C LEU A 172 -1.80 -17.70 -7.07
N ALA A 173 -2.70 -18.14 -6.19
CA ALA A 173 -3.98 -18.73 -6.58
C ALA A 173 -4.82 -17.77 -7.47
N PHE A 174 -4.76 -16.47 -7.17
CA PHE A 174 -5.39 -15.45 -8.01
C PHE A 174 -4.70 -15.31 -9.37
N LEU A 175 -3.37 -15.33 -9.43
CA LEU A 175 -2.63 -15.18 -10.68
C LEU A 175 -2.76 -16.40 -11.60
N ASP A 176 -3.00 -17.57 -11.04
CA ASP A 176 -3.13 -18.85 -11.77
C ASP A 176 -4.57 -19.16 -12.21
N SER A 177 -5.58 -18.46 -11.65
CA SER A 177 -7.01 -18.62 -12.02
C SER A 177 -7.39 -17.95 -13.40
#